data_5b21a0e8376ee8ec7b84a56e16fecb04
#
_entry.id   5b21a0e8376ee8ec7b84a56e16fecb04
#
_cell.length_a   1.000
_cell.length_b   1.000
_cell.length_c   1.000
_cell.angle_alpha   90.00
_cell.angle_beta   90.00
_cell.angle_gamma   90.00
#
_symmetry.space_group_name_H-M   'P 1'
#
loop_
_entity.id
_entity.type
_entity.pdbx_description
1 polymer ?
#
loop_
_entity_poly.entity_id
_entity_poly.type
_entity_poly.pdbx_seq_one_letter_code
_entity_poly.pdbx_strand_id
1 'polypeptide(L)'
;QTASTLDKLNFKGQHWNVDCIEFFDATDWNNNLVVERNFLSYRKNHYRGNLLQVRENISKNGFFFLKEAPCSNVQLAYQGYDFMAEFGSFTVTGLGVSEKDITPDKWTPAYGCVIGVYGPEAVDKLVALRTYQKQIRRLLPQRDEMIVMNTWGDRSQDSKVNEAFCLRELERAVQLGITHFQIDDGWQTGKSPNSAVAKGSFKDIWSNPDYWTPDKSKYPRGLSPIIKRGKELG
;
A
#
# COMPACT_ATOMS: atom_id res chain seq x y z
N GLN A 1 -15.29 15.43 -14.27
CA GLN A 1 -14.75 14.24 -14.94
C GLN A 1 -15.67 13.07 -14.66
N THR A 2 -16.30 12.54 -15.68
CA THR A 2 -17.10 11.31 -15.58
C THR A 2 -16.17 10.13 -15.36
N ALA A 3 -16.41 9.35 -14.31
CA ALA A 3 -15.69 8.11 -14.10
C ALA A 3 -15.95 7.16 -15.27
N SER A 4 -14.93 6.83 -16.04
CA SER A 4 -15.07 5.85 -17.11
C SER A 4 -15.28 4.48 -16.49
N THR A 5 -16.39 3.83 -16.83
CA THR A 5 -16.68 2.46 -16.48
C THR A 5 -15.98 1.56 -17.46
N LEU A 6 -15.00 0.77 -16.99
CA LEU A 6 -14.28 -0.17 -17.85
C LEU A 6 -14.90 -1.57 -17.81
N ASP A 7 -15.42 -1.98 -16.65
CA ASP A 7 -16.05 -3.28 -16.48
C ASP A 7 -17.36 -3.17 -15.69
N LYS A 8 -18.38 -3.85 -16.20
CA LYS A 8 -19.67 -3.99 -15.55
C LYS A 8 -20.15 -5.43 -15.64
N LEU A 9 -20.43 -6.02 -14.50
CA LEU A 9 -20.96 -7.35 -14.37
C LEU A 9 -22.37 -7.32 -13.79
N ASN A 10 -23.24 -8.17 -14.31
CA ASN A 10 -24.61 -8.32 -13.85
C ASN A 10 -24.82 -9.76 -13.37
N PHE A 11 -25.29 -9.90 -12.15
CA PHE A 11 -25.63 -11.18 -11.54
C PHE A 11 -27.12 -11.28 -11.30
N LYS A 12 -27.68 -12.46 -11.46
CA LYS A 12 -29.06 -12.74 -11.06
C LYS A 12 -29.09 -12.86 -9.54
N GLY A 13 -30.07 -12.23 -8.91
CA GLY A 13 -30.23 -12.24 -7.46
C GLY A 13 -30.44 -10.82 -6.92
N GLN A 14 -31.08 -10.74 -5.75
CA GLN A 14 -31.45 -9.45 -5.16
C GLN A 14 -30.95 -9.28 -3.73
N HIS A 15 -30.40 -10.35 -3.13
CA HIS A 15 -30.04 -10.34 -1.71
C HIS A 15 -28.52 -10.36 -1.52
N TRP A 16 -27.86 -9.34 -2.05
CA TRP A 16 -26.43 -9.17 -1.97
C TRP A 16 -26.00 -8.40 -0.75
N ASN A 17 -25.02 -8.92 -0.06
CA ASN A 17 -24.26 -8.21 0.97
C ASN A 17 -22.91 -7.86 0.39
N VAL A 18 -22.48 -6.63 0.60
CA VAL A 18 -21.26 -6.06 0.02
C VAL A 18 -20.36 -5.57 1.15
N ASP A 19 -19.15 -6.13 1.22
CA ASP A 19 -18.07 -5.65 2.07
C ASP A 19 -17.06 -4.91 1.19
N CYS A 20 -16.85 -3.63 1.44
CA CYS A 20 -15.80 -2.87 0.80
C CYS A 20 -14.63 -2.67 1.76
N ILE A 21 -13.44 -3.03 1.31
CA ILE A 21 -12.21 -2.91 2.08
C ILE A 21 -11.36 -1.82 1.44
N GLU A 22 -11.17 -0.77 2.20
CA GLU A 22 -10.30 0.35 1.87
C GLU A 22 -9.01 0.20 2.67
N PHE A 23 -7.88 0.09 1.96
CA PHE A 23 -6.56 0.18 2.58
C PHE A 23 -6.27 1.65 2.82
N PHE A 24 -6.22 2.01 4.06
CA PHE A 24 -6.02 3.39 4.48
C PHE A 24 -4.61 3.53 5.04
N ASP A 25 -3.79 4.35 4.37
CA ASP A 25 -2.51 4.77 4.92
C ASP A 25 -2.80 5.84 5.98
N ALA A 26 -3.09 5.37 7.17
CA ALA A 26 -3.14 6.24 8.33
C ALA A 26 -1.78 6.15 9.01
N THR A 27 -1.10 7.26 9.08
CA THR A 27 -0.01 7.44 10.03
C THR A 27 -0.47 7.02 11.44
N ASP A 28 0.44 6.82 12.37
CA ASP A 28 0.26 6.29 13.75
C ASP A 28 -0.91 6.87 14.59
N TRP A 29 -1.68 7.79 14.05
CA TRP A 29 -2.83 8.42 14.70
C TRP A 29 -4.09 7.56 14.75
N ASN A 30 -4.26 6.68 13.79
CA ASN A 30 -5.39 5.77 13.71
C ASN A 30 -4.86 4.35 13.64
N ASN A 31 -5.06 3.56 14.63
CA ASN A 31 -4.66 2.15 14.67
C ASN A 31 -5.33 1.26 13.59
N ASN A 32 -5.88 1.84 12.55
CA ASN A 32 -6.62 1.18 11.50
C ASN A 32 -5.95 1.38 10.14
N LEU A 33 -5.20 0.38 9.69
CA LEU A 33 -4.67 0.33 8.32
C LEU A 33 -5.73 -0.08 7.29
N VAL A 34 -6.86 -0.58 7.76
CA VAL A 34 -7.96 -1.10 6.94
C VAL A 34 -9.28 -0.57 7.48
N VAL A 35 -10.09 -0.03 6.58
CA VAL A 35 -11.49 0.29 6.86
C VAL A 35 -12.36 -0.72 6.14
N GLU A 36 -13.15 -1.49 6.88
CA GLU A 36 -14.11 -2.44 6.34
C GLU A 36 -15.52 -1.89 6.52
N ARG A 37 -16.29 -1.86 5.45
CA ARG A 37 -17.67 -1.37 5.45
C ARG A 37 -18.58 -2.40 4.85
N ASN A 38 -19.67 -2.72 5.56
CA ASN A 38 -20.68 -3.67 5.13
C ASN A 38 -21.96 -2.95 4.70
N PHE A 39 -22.49 -3.34 3.55
CA PHE A 39 -23.70 -2.74 2.96
C PHE A 39 -24.63 -3.79 2.38
N LEU A 40 -25.94 -3.51 2.50
CA LEU A 40 -26.97 -4.22 1.74
C LEU A 40 -27.19 -3.51 0.40
N SER A 41 -27.15 -4.25 -0.70
CA SER A 41 -27.21 -3.71 -2.05
C SER A 41 -28.66 -3.53 -2.56
N TYR A 42 -29.53 -2.83 -1.82
CA TYR A 42 -30.89 -2.51 -2.25
C TYR A 42 -31.01 -1.23 -3.06
N ARG A 43 -29.94 -0.48 -3.20
CA ARG A 43 -29.87 0.76 -3.94
C ARG A 43 -28.48 0.96 -4.51
N LYS A 44 -28.35 1.98 -5.35
CA LYS A 44 -27.06 2.37 -5.88
C LYS A 44 -26.12 2.87 -4.78
N ASN A 45 -25.00 2.20 -4.63
CA ASN A 45 -23.94 2.57 -3.69
C ASN A 45 -22.62 2.74 -4.43
N HIS A 46 -21.83 3.69 -3.97
CA HIS A 46 -20.48 3.95 -4.45
C HIS A 46 -19.48 3.62 -3.35
N TYR A 47 -18.40 2.97 -3.71
CA TYR A 47 -17.40 2.50 -2.76
C TYR A 47 -16.02 2.99 -3.17
N ARG A 48 -15.20 3.28 -2.17
CA ARG A 48 -13.78 3.56 -2.33
C ARG A 48 -12.99 2.43 -1.69
N GLY A 49 -11.95 1.97 -2.36
CA GLY A 49 -11.10 0.89 -1.88
C GLY A 49 -10.59 -0.01 -3.00
N ASN A 50 -9.77 -0.96 -2.66
CA ASN A 50 -9.15 -1.87 -3.61
C ASN A 50 -9.84 -3.24 -3.70
N LEU A 51 -10.61 -3.61 -2.68
CA LEU A 51 -11.25 -4.92 -2.60
C LEU A 51 -12.74 -4.76 -2.28
N LEU A 52 -13.58 -5.32 -3.16
CA LEU A 52 -15.00 -5.46 -2.96
C LEU A 52 -15.32 -6.95 -2.85
N GLN A 53 -15.90 -7.36 -1.74
CA GLN A 53 -16.38 -8.73 -1.52
C GLN A 53 -17.90 -8.74 -1.54
N VAL A 54 -18.48 -9.61 -2.31
CA VAL A 54 -19.93 -9.67 -2.52
C VAL A 54 -20.41 -11.07 -2.21
N ARG A 55 -21.40 -11.19 -1.32
CA ARG A 55 -21.98 -12.46 -0.92
C ARG A 55 -23.48 -12.46 -1.13
N GLU A 56 -24.00 -13.50 -1.73
CA GLU A 56 -25.43 -13.76 -1.82
C GLU A 56 -25.93 -14.28 -0.45
N ASN A 57 -27.00 -13.69 0.08
CA ASN A 57 -27.43 -13.92 1.46
C ASN A 57 -28.11 -15.27 1.70
N ILE A 58 -28.62 -15.92 0.66
CA ILE A 58 -29.31 -17.22 0.75
C ILE A 58 -28.29 -18.35 0.60
N SER A 59 -27.62 -18.41 -0.53
CA SER A 59 -26.63 -19.46 -0.83
C SER A 59 -25.32 -19.31 -0.07
N LYS A 60 -25.04 -18.11 0.44
CA LYS A 60 -23.78 -17.71 1.06
C LYS A 60 -22.56 -17.72 0.13
N ASN A 61 -22.70 -18.18 -1.10
CA ASN A 61 -21.64 -18.09 -2.11
C ASN A 61 -21.38 -16.63 -2.49
N GLY A 62 -20.17 -16.35 -2.94
CA GLY A 62 -19.80 -15.00 -3.29
C GLY A 62 -18.68 -14.89 -4.31
N PHE A 63 -18.35 -13.66 -4.58
CA PHE A 63 -17.22 -13.30 -5.43
C PHE A 63 -16.55 -12.03 -4.90
N PHE A 64 -15.34 -11.79 -5.34
CA PHE A 64 -14.65 -10.55 -5.03
C PHE A 64 -14.15 -9.87 -6.30
N PHE A 65 -14.03 -8.56 -6.24
CA PHE A 65 -13.23 -7.76 -7.16
C PHE A 65 -12.00 -7.24 -6.42
N LEU A 66 -10.82 -7.51 -6.95
CA LEU A 66 -9.58 -6.89 -6.51
C LEU A 66 -9.11 -5.93 -7.58
N LYS A 67 -9.14 -4.64 -7.28
CA LYS A 67 -8.65 -3.60 -8.17
C LYS A 67 -7.14 -3.45 -7.97
N GLU A 68 -6.38 -3.78 -9.00
CA GLU A 68 -4.92 -3.70 -9.01
C GLU A 68 -4.44 -2.31 -9.47
N ALA A 69 -5.03 -1.29 -8.89
CA ALA A 69 -4.72 0.11 -9.16
C ALA A 69 -4.71 0.89 -7.84
N PRO A 70 -4.07 2.06 -7.78
CA PRO A 70 -4.26 2.97 -6.66
C PRO A 70 -5.75 3.26 -6.46
N CYS A 71 -6.22 3.27 -5.20
CA CYS A 71 -7.61 3.63 -4.93
C CYS A 71 -7.87 5.12 -5.23
N SER A 72 -9.12 5.47 -5.44
CA SER A 72 -9.53 6.83 -5.85
C SER A 72 -9.10 7.93 -4.88
N ASN A 73 -8.88 7.60 -3.61
CA ASN A 73 -8.43 8.55 -2.59
C ASN A 73 -7.00 9.06 -2.81
N VAL A 74 -6.14 8.25 -3.45
CA VAL A 74 -4.72 8.58 -3.69
C VAL A 74 -4.42 8.90 -5.16
N GLN A 75 -5.42 8.78 -6.05
CA GLN A 75 -5.26 9.16 -7.44
C GLN A 75 -5.53 10.65 -7.64
N LEU A 76 -4.49 11.44 -7.89
CA LEU A 76 -4.61 12.88 -8.12
C LEU A 76 -5.47 13.23 -9.34
N ALA A 77 -5.43 12.38 -10.36
CA ALA A 77 -6.19 12.57 -11.61
C ALA A 77 -7.63 12.05 -11.53
N TYR A 78 -7.97 11.26 -10.53
CA TYR A 78 -9.26 10.61 -10.39
C TYR A 78 -9.72 10.57 -8.93
N GLN A 79 -10.58 11.49 -8.57
CA GLN A 79 -11.13 11.61 -7.21
C GLN A 79 -12.57 11.06 -7.13
N GLY A 80 -12.86 9.99 -7.85
CA GLY A 80 -14.17 9.39 -7.92
C GLY A 80 -14.42 8.32 -6.85
N TYR A 81 -14.89 7.19 -7.32
CA TYR A 81 -15.07 5.97 -6.55
C TYR A 81 -14.45 4.79 -7.32
N ASP A 82 -14.20 3.70 -6.64
CA ASP A 82 -13.53 2.54 -7.21
C ASP A 82 -14.52 1.48 -7.69
N PHE A 83 -15.63 1.33 -6.96
CA PHE A 83 -16.69 0.39 -7.29
C PHE A 83 -18.07 1.04 -7.15
N MET A 84 -19.01 0.50 -7.89
CA MET A 84 -20.43 0.80 -7.76
C MET A 84 -21.22 -0.50 -7.74
N ALA A 85 -22.20 -0.58 -6.86
CA ALA A 85 -23.16 -1.68 -6.82
C ALA A 85 -24.59 -1.15 -6.88
N GLU A 86 -25.44 -1.80 -7.67
CA GLU A 86 -26.86 -1.49 -7.83
C GLU A 86 -27.62 -2.76 -8.21
N PHE A 87 -28.43 -3.31 -7.31
CA PHE A 87 -29.31 -4.47 -7.56
C PHE A 87 -28.65 -5.67 -8.28
N GLY A 88 -27.44 -6.06 -7.89
CA GLY A 88 -26.73 -7.14 -8.56
C GLY A 88 -25.92 -6.74 -9.79
N SER A 89 -25.91 -5.48 -10.14
CA SER A 89 -24.97 -4.90 -11.08
C SER A 89 -23.78 -4.32 -10.35
N PHE A 90 -22.58 -4.74 -10.71
CA PHE A 90 -21.33 -4.31 -10.10
C PHE A 90 -20.41 -3.72 -11.16
N THR A 91 -19.85 -2.57 -10.87
CA THR A 91 -19.02 -1.81 -11.79
C THR A 91 -17.69 -1.48 -11.14
N VAL A 92 -16.60 -1.67 -11.87
CA VAL A 92 -15.25 -1.25 -11.49
C VAL A 92 -14.86 -0.01 -12.30
N THR A 93 -14.31 0.98 -11.63
CA THR A 93 -13.92 2.26 -12.24
C THR A 93 -12.51 2.68 -11.81
N GLY A 94 -11.98 3.71 -12.44
CA GLY A 94 -10.69 4.29 -12.05
C GLY A 94 -9.49 3.37 -12.33
N LEU A 95 -9.52 2.63 -13.45
CA LEU A 95 -8.41 1.76 -13.85
C LEU A 95 -7.32 2.49 -14.67
N GLY A 96 -7.19 3.81 -14.48
CA GLY A 96 -6.10 4.61 -15.06
C GLY A 96 -6.29 5.01 -16.52
N VAL A 97 -7.48 4.80 -17.11
CA VAL A 97 -7.80 5.13 -18.48
C VAL A 97 -9.02 6.06 -18.52
N SER A 98 -8.94 7.09 -19.32
CA SER A 98 -10.06 7.99 -19.61
C SER A 98 -10.52 7.84 -21.07
N GLU A 99 -11.69 8.35 -21.41
CA GLU A 99 -12.20 8.35 -22.78
C GLU A 99 -11.23 8.98 -23.78
N LYS A 100 -10.41 9.94 -23.32
CA LYS A 100 -9.41 10.63 -24.17
C LYS A 100 -8.22 9.75 -24.53
N ASP A 101 -7.97 8.70 -23.75
CA ASP A 101 -6.85 7.79 -23.95
C ASP A 101 -7.20 6.65 -24.93
N ILE A 102 -8.49 6.51 -25.25
CA ILE A 102 -9.00 5.43 -26.11
C ILE A 102 -9.05 5.91 -27.56
N THR A 103 -8.37 5.18 -28.42
CA THR A 103 -8.41 5.40 -29.87
C THR A 103 -8.81 4.11 -30.58
N PRO A 104 -9.52 4.17 -31.72
CA PRO A 104 -9.97 2.97 -32.45
C PRO A 104 -8.83 2.05 -32.92
N ASP A 105 -7.65 2.60 -33.11
CA ASP A 105 -6.58 1.94 -33.88
C ASP A 105 -5.52 1.27 -32.99
N LYS A 106 -5.63 1.38 -31.65
CA LYS A 106 -4.66 0.78 -30.72
C LYS A 106 -5.26 0.37 -29.39
N TRP A 107 -4.66 -0.64 -28.79
CA TRP A 107 -4.94 -1.02 -27.42
C TRP A 107 -4.36 0.00 -26.42
N THR A 108 -5.18 0.43 -25.51
CA THR A 108 -4.77 1.28 -24.38
C THR A 108 -4.64 0.41 -23.13
N PRO A 109 -3.45 0.30 -22.52
CA PRO A 109 -3.30 -0.47 -21.28
C PRO A 109 -3.99 0.24 -20.13
N ALA A 110 -4.67 -0.53 -19.31
CA ALA A 110 -5.30 -0.12 -18.06
C ALA A 110 -4.70 -0.89 -16.90
N TYR A 111 -4.94 -0.45 -15.67
CA TYR A 111 -4.69 -1.27 -14.50
C TYR A 111 -5.58 -2.52 -14.52
N GLY A 112 -5.11 -3.58 -13.88
CA GLY A 112 -5.85 -4.84 -13.77
C GLY A 112 -7.00 -4.77 -12.77
N CYS A 113 -7.98 -5.65 -12.99
CA CYS A 113 -9.00 -6.00 -12.02
C CYS A 113 -9.17 -7.51 -12.03
N VAL A 114 -9.14 -8.10 -10.85
CA VAL A 114 -9.29 -9.54 -10.66
C VAL A 114 -10.67 -9.85 -10.12
N ILE A 115 -11.30 -10.88 -10.66
CA ILE A 115 -12.55 -11.41 -10.17
C ILE A 115 -12.30 -12.85 -9.70
N GLY A 116 -12.62 -13.13 -8.45
CA GLY A 116 -12.53 -14.45 -7.86
C GLY A 116 -13.86 -14.86 -7.25
N VAL A 117 -14.14 -16.16 -7.23
CA VAL A 117 -15.34 -16.73 -6.61
C VAL A 117 -14.97 -17.47 -5.33
N TYR A 118 -15.91 -17.56 -4.39
CA TYR A 118 -15.71 -18.27 -3.13
C TYR A 118 -16.98 -18.95 -2.64
N GLY A 119 -16.81 -20.00 -1.84
CA GLY A 119 -17.87 -20.79 -1.26
C GLY A 119 -18.57 -20.13 -0.06
N PRO A 120 -19.49 -20.85 0.59
CA PRO A 120 -20.38 -20.27 1.61
C PRO A 120 -19.74 -20.04 2.96
N GLU A 121 -18.58 -20.64 3.25
CA GLU A 121 -17.94 -20.53 4.56
C GLU A 121 -17.30 -19.16 4.75
N ALA A 122 -17.26 -18.70 6.00
CA ALA A 122 -16.72 -17.37 6.32
C ALA A 122 -15.25 -17.20 5.90
N VAL A 123 -14.48 -18.27 5.92
CA VAL A 123 -13.05 -18.28 5.55
C VAL A 123 -12.82 -18.34 4.03
N ASP A 124 -13.80 -18.81 3.25
CA ASP A 124 -13.61 -19.08 1.82
C ASP A 124 -13.23 -17.82 1.04
N LYS A 125 -13.77 -16.66 1.41
CA LYS A 125 -13.41 -15.39 0.79
C LYS A 125 -11.92 -15.06 0.95
N LEU A 126 -11.34 -15.37 2.11
CA LEU A 126 -9.92 -15.14 2.39
C LEU A 126 -9.05 -16.17 1.67
N VAL A 127 -9.49 -17.43 1.65
CA VAL A 127 -8.79 -18.51 0.94
C VAL A 127 -8.73 -18.23 -0.56
N ALA A 128 -9.84 -17.80 -1.17
CA ALA A 128 -9.88 -17.46 -2.59
C ALA A 128 -8.94 -16.31 -2.95
N LEU A 129 -8.98 -15.22 -2.18
CA LEU A 129 -8.08 -14.07 -2.36
C LEU A 129 -6.62 -14.50 -2.17
N ARG A 130 -6.33 -15.27 -1.14
CA ARG A 130 -4.98 -15.74 -0.84
C ARG A 130 -4.45 -16.70 -1.92
N THR A 131 -5.31 -17.51 -2.49
CA THR A 131 -4.96 -18.39 -3.60
C THR A 131 -4.49 -17.60 -4.80
N TYR A 132 -5.21 -16.55 -5.17
CA TYR A 132 -4.78 -15.63 -6.22
C TYR A 132 -3.43 -14.97 -5.88
N GLN A 133 -3.31 -14.38 -4.70
CA GLN A 133 -2.08 -13.72 -4.28
C GLN A 133 -0.85 -14.63 -4.31
N LYS A 134 -1.01 -15.91 -3.94
CA LYS A 134 0.08 -16.90 -4.00
C LYS A 134 0.52 -17.20 -5.43
N GLN A 135 -0.37 -17.14 -6.40
CA GLN A 135 -0.02 -17.40 -7.80
C GLN A 135 0.78 -16.29 -8.44
N ILE A 136 0.51 -15.05 -8.06
CA ILE A 136 1.21 -13.88 -8.64
C ILE A 136 2.45 -13.48 -7.85
N ARG A 137 2.53 -13.84 -6.57
CA ARG A 137 3.64 -13.48 -5.70
C ARG A 137 4.86 -14.36 -5.95
N ARG A 138 5.95 -13.74 -6.34
CA ARG A 138 7.26 -14.40 -6.32
C ARG A 138 7.84 -14.28 -4.91
N LEU A 139 7.75 -15.35 -4.14
CA LEU A 139 8.37 -15.42 -2.82
C LEU A 139 9.89 -15.49 -2.95
N LEU A 140 10.58 -14.57 -2.29
CA LEU A 140 12.02 -14.58 -2.08
C LEU A 140 12.26 -14.58 -0.56
N PRO A 141 12.51 -15.74 0.08
CA PRO A 141 12.55 -15.85 1.53
C PRO A 141 13.48 -14.83 2.20
N GLN A 142 14.67 -14.64 1.67
CA GLN A 142 15.66 -13.69 2.20
C GLN A 142 15.17 -12.23 2.23
N ARG A 143 14.23 -11.88 1.37
CA ARG A 143 13.61 -10.54 1.31
C ARG A 143 12.29 -10.50 2.07
N ASP A 144 11.45 -11.52 1.87
CA ASP A 144 10.04 -11.48 2.28
C ASP A 144 9.86 -11.95 3.73
N GLU A 145 10.86 -12.63 4.30
CA GLU A 145 10.91 -13.09 5.70
C GLU A 145 11.85 -12.24 6.57
N MET A 146 12.30 -11.09 6.06
CA MET A 146 13.15 -10.19 6.83
C MET A 146 12.40 -9.60 8.02
N ILE A 147 13.10 -9.49 9.14
CA ILE A 147 12.67 -8.74 10.30
C ILE A 147 13.48 -7.44 10.32
N VAL A 148 12.80 -6.33 10.13
CA VAL A 148 13.44 -5.02 9.93
C VAL A 148 13.36 -4.19 11.19
N MET A 149 14.47 -3.65 11.63
CA MET A 149 14.54 -2.54 12.57
C MET A 149 14.80 -1.25 11.79
N ASN A 150 13.85 -0.32 11.86
CA ASN A 150 13.92 0.98 11.20
C ASN A 150 14.13 2.09 12.21
N THR A 151 15.00 3.05 11.91
CA THR A 151 15.32 4.17 12.81
C THR A 151 14.22 5.22 12.91
N TRP A 152 13.19 5.20 12.07
CA TRP A 152 12.09 6.16 12.07
C TRP A 152 11.13 6.04 13.26
N GLY A 153 11.17 4.98 14.03
CA GLY A 153 10.26 4.74 15.15
C GLY A 153 10.41 5.68 16.35
N ASP A 154 11.54 6.38 16.51
CA ASP A 154 11.78 7.34 17.59
C ASP A 154 11.49 8.78 17.11
N ARG A 155 10.69 9.53 17.84
CA ARG A 155 10.25 10.89 17.51
C ARG A 155 11.35 11.94 17.43
N SER A 156 12.58 11.61 17.72
CA SER A 156 13.73 12.52 17.64
C SER A 156 14.83 11.97 16.72
N GLN A 157 14.49 11.04 15.85
CA GLN A 157 15.42 10.31 15.01
C GLN A 157 16.30 11.21 14.16
N ASP A 158 15.79 12.30 13.63
CA ASP A 158 16.57 13.23 12.80
C ASP A 158 17.78 13.80 13.53
N SER A 159 17.67 14.05 14.83
CA SER A 159 18.75 14.61 15.63
C SER A 159 19.63 13.53 16.26
N LYS A 160 19.07 12.35 16.53
CA LYS A 160 19.75 11.27 17.25
C LYS A 160 20.39 10.23 16.33
N VAL A 161 19.92 10.12 15.09
CA VAL A 161 20.47 9.17 14.11
C VAL A 161 21.85 9.65 13.68
N ASN A 162 22.86 8.98 14.19
CA ASN A 162 24.27 9.23 13.88
C ASN A 162 25.06 7.91 13.91
N GLU A 163 26.34 7.94 13.58
CA GLU A 163 27.19 6.77 13.49
C GLU A 163 27.21 5.97 14.82
N ALA A 164 27.41 6.64 15.93
CA ALA A 164 27.47 5.99 17.25
C ALA A 164 26.15 5.34 17.66
N PHE A 165 25.05 6.02 17.37
CA PHE A 165 23.70 5.46 17.55
C PHE A 165 23.50 4.21 16.72
N CYS A 166 23.76 4.28 15.41
CA CYS A 166 23.56 3.14 14.51
C CYS A 166 24.42 1.93 14.88
N LEU A 167 25.70 2.12 15.24
CA LEU A 167 26.56 1.02 15.68
C LEU A 167 26.03 0.37 16.96
N ARG A 168 25.56 1.12 17.91
CA ARG A 168 24.97 0.58 19.15
C ARG A 168 23.68 -0.17 18.87
N GLU A 169 22.80 0.36 18.03
CA GLU A 169 21.52 -0.27 17.73
C GLU A 169 21.68 -1.53 16.87
N LEU A 170 22.72 -1.64 16.03
CA LEU A 170 23.06 -2.87 15.33
C LEU A 170 23.35 -4.02 16.30
N GLU A 171 24.14 -3.77 17.35
CA GLU A 171 24.44 -4.80 18.38
C GLU A 171 23.16 -5.26 19.10
N ARG A 172 22.26 -4.35 19.39
CA ARG A 172 20.97 -4.67 20.01
C ARG A 172 20.04 -5.42 19.06
N ALA A 173 20.04 -5.03 17.79
CA ALA A 173 19.22 -5.65 16.75
C ALA A 173 19.55 -7.16 16.64
N VAL A 174 20.83 -7.51 16.64
CA VAL A 174 21.25 -8.92 16.63
C VAL A 174 20.75 -9.70 17.82
N GLN A 175 20.81 -9.12 19.03
CA GLN A 175 20.31 -9.75 20.25
C GLN A 175 18.79 -10.02 20.20
N LEU A 176 18.05 -9.22 19.42
CA LEU A 176 16.62 -9.36 19.22
C LEU A 176 16.24 -10.24 18.01
N GLY A 177 17.22 -10.82 17.30
CA GLY A 177 16.98 -11.62 16.10
C GLY A 177 16.54 -10.80 14.89
N ILE A 178 16.83 -9.49 14.87
CA ILE A 178 16.59 -8.61 13.72
C ILE A 178 17.57 -8.99 12.62
N THR A 179 17.07 -9.17 11.41
CA THR A 179 17.88 -9.60 10.26
C THR A 179 18.31 -8.44 9.36
N HIS A 180 17.59 -7.32 9.42
CA HIS A 180 17.88 -6.15 8.58
C HIS A 180 17.75 -4.86 9.40
N PHE A 181 18.73 -3.99 9.23
CA PHE A 181 18.76 -2.67 9.86
C PHE A 181 18.61 -1.59 8.79
N GLN A 182 17.58 -0.77 8.91
CA GLN A 182 17.29 0.32 7.99
C GLN A 182 17.53 1.67 8.66
N ILE A 183 18.43 2.46 8.07
CA ILE A 183 18.59 3.87 8.45
C ILE A 183 17.62 4.68 7.60
N ASP A 184 16.66 5.30 8.26
CA ASP A 184 15.66 6.18 7.66
C ASP A 184 16.12 7.64 7.64
N ASP A 185 15.22 8.60 7.36
CA ASP A 185 15.53 10.04 7.33
C ASP A 185 16.41 10.49 8.51
N GLY A 186 17.23 11.50 8.26
CA GLY A 186 18.15 12.06 9.24
C GLY A 186 19.61 11.63 9.07
N TRP A 187 19.91 10.70 8.14
CA TRP A 187 21.28 10.32 7.79
C TRP A 187 21.90 11.27 6.75
N GLN A 188 21.08 11.84 5.91
CA GLN A 188 21.47 12.68 4.78
C GLN A 188 21.70 14.14 5.18
N THR A 189 22.45 14.85 4.35
CA THR A 189 22.69 16.30 4.45
C THR A 189 21.40 17.10 4.21
N GLY A 190 20.57 16.63 3.30
CA GLY A 190 19.27 17.24 3.01
C GLY A 190 18.29 17.13 4.17
N LYS A 191 17.47 18.16 4.34
CA LYS A 191 16.48 18.23 5.43
C LYS A 191 15.13 17.77 4.94
N SER A 192 14.62 16.68 5.51
CA SER A 192 13.29 16.17 5.18
C SER A 192 12.19 17.13 5.64
N PRO A 193 11.13 17.32 4.84
CA PRO A 193 9.95 18.05 5.29
C PRO A 193 9.21 17.33 6.45
N ASN A 194 9.44 16.04 6.61
CA ASN A 194 8.89 15.24 7.71
C ASN A 194 9.73 15.32 8.98
N SER A 195 10.88 15.99 8.93
CA SER A 195 11.73 16.19 10.09
C SER A 195 11.05 17.04 11.15
N ALA A 196 10.99 16.53 12.38
CA ALA A 196 10.47 17.27 13.52
C ALA A 196 11.35 18.49 13.89
N VAL A 197 12.62 18.46 13.51
CA VAL A 197 13.65 19.43 13.93
C VAL A 197 14.07 20.35 12.79
N ALA A 198 14.25 19.83 11.60
CA ALA A 198 14.96 20.51 10.52
C ALA A 198 14.08 21.31 9.57
N LYS A 199 12.76 21.09 9.52
CA LYS A 199 11.79 21.81 8.68
C LYS A 199 12.22 21.98 7.22
N GLY A 200 12.50 20.86 6.53
CA GLY A 200 12.90 20.88 5.14
C GLY A 200 11.75 21.18 4.17
N SER A 201 12.08 21.27 2.89
CA SER A 201 11.11 21.46 1.81
C SER A 201 11.22 20.35 0.78
N PHE A 202 10.09 19.89 0.21
CA PHE A 202 10.10 18.94 -0.90
C PHE A 202 10.87 19.44 -2.13
N LYS A 203 10.98 20.77 -2.32
CA LYS A 203 11.78 21.33 -3.40
C LYS A 203 13.26 21.00 -3.27
N ASP A 204 13.77 20.91 -2.05
CA ASP A 204 15.18 20.67 -1.78
C ASP A 204 15.63 19.28 -2.26
N ILE A 205 14.72 18.30 -2.25
CA ILE A 205 14.97 16.94 -2.77
C ILE A 205 15.43 16.96 -4.22
N TRP A 206 14.85 17.85 -5.03
CA TRP A 206 15.08 17.92 -6.47
C TRP A 206 16.09 18.97 -6.88
N SER A 207 16.27 20.02 -6.06
CA SER A 207 17.13 21.16 -6.37
C SER A 207 18.52 21.08 -5.75
N ASN A 208 18.70 20.30 -4.69
CA ASN A 208 19.98 20.14 -4.02
C ASN A 208 20.66 18.84 -4.45
N PRO A 209 21.74 18.86 -5.27
CA PRO A 209 22.43 17.68 -5.72
C PRO A 209 23.07 16.86 -4.59
N ASP A 210 23.39 17.51 -3.46
CA ASP A 210 24.01 16.88 -2.29
C ASP A 210 22.97 16.37 -1.26
N TYR A 211 21.68 16.46 -1.58
CA TYR A 211 20.61 16.10 -0.65
C TYR A 211 20.82 14.70 -0.05
N TRP A 212 21.13 13.72 -0.88
CA TRP A 212 21.29 12.32 -0.50
C TRP A 212 22.73 11.91 -0.18
N THR A 213 23.52 12.82 0.35
CA THR A 213 24.87 12.50 0.85
C THR A 213 24.87 12.36 2.37
N PRO A 214 25.69 11.47 2.95
CA PRO A 214 25.79 11.36 4.40
C PRO A 214 26.20 12.67 5.05
N ASP A 215 25.49 13.09 6.07
CA ASP A 215 25.84 14.26 6.87
C ASP A 215 27.13 14.00 7.64
N LYS A 216 28.20 14.70 7.27
CA LYS A 216 29.54 14.52 7.85
C LYS A 216 29.61 14.86 9.34
N SER A 217 28.70 15.69 9.86
CA SER A 217 28.62 15.99 11.29
C SER A 217 28.09 14.80 12.10
N LYS A 218 27.24 13.99 11.51
CA LYS A 218 26.65 12.79 12.12
C LYS A 218 27.42 11.51 11.76
N TYR A 219 27.98 11.46 10.56
CA TYR A 219 28.69 10.33 9.99
C TYR A 219 30.06 10.78 9.45
N PRO A 220 31.02 11.10 10.33
CA PRO A 220 32.32 11.63 9.92
C PRO A 220 33.10 10.67 9.02
N ARG A 221 32.86 9.36 9.15
CA ARG A 221 33.47 8.30 8.32
C ARG A 221 32.51 7.79 7.24
N GLY A 222 31.40 8.49 6.97
CA GLY A 222 30.33 8.03 6.09
C GLY A 222 29.57 6.84 6.69
N LEU A 223 28.86 6.09 5.84
CA LEU A 223 28.08 4.91 6.27
C LEU A 223 28.90 3.60 6.30
N SER A 224 30.14 3.64 5.80
CA SER A 224 30.99 2.43 5.67
C SER A 224 31.21 1.67 6.98
N PRO A 225 31.47 2.32 8.15
CA PRO A 225 31.64 1.60 9.40
C PRO A 225 30.40 0.81 9.82
N ILE A 226 29.21 1.40 9.59
CA ILE A 226 27.93 0.77 9.94
C ILE A 226 27.67 -0.43 9.01
N ILE A 227 27.88 -0.25 7.70
CA ILE A 227 27.71 -1.31 6.70
C ILE A 227 28.66 -2.46 7.00
N LYS A 228 29.95 -2.16 7.30
CA LYS A 228 30.94 -3.16 7.65
C LYS A 228 30.50 -3.93 8.89
N ARG A 229 30.11 -3.23 9.94
CA ARG A 229 29.68 -3.86 11.19
C ARG A 229 28.41 -4.70 11.02
N GLY A 230 27.43 -4.22 10.26
CA GLY A 230 26.24 -5.01 9.94
C GLY A 230 26.58 -6.32 9.24
N LYS A 231 27.50 -6.30 8.26
CA LYS A 231 27.97 -7.53 7.58
C LYS A 231 28.74 -8.49 8.48
N GLU A 232 29.48 -7.99 9.46
CA GLU A 232 30.19 -8.83 10.45
C GLU A 232 29.23 -9.53 11.41
N LEU A 233 28.09 -8.92 11.63
CA LEU A 233 27.06 -9.43 12.56
C LEU A 233 26.07 -10.40 11.89
N GLY A 234 26.05 -10.49 10.54
CA GLY A 234 25.13 -11.33 9.74
C GLY A 234 23.86 -10.62 9.41
#